data_ce757c924a498052138c0f618ca99870
#
_entry.id   ce757c924a498052138c0f618ca99870
#
_cell.length_a   1.000
_cell.length_b   1.000
_cell.length_c   1.000
_cell.angle_alpha   90.00
_cell.angle_beta   90.00
_cell.angle_gamma   90.00
#
_symmetry.space_group_name_H-M   'P 1'
#
loop_
_entity.id
_entity.type
_entity.pdbx_description
1 polymer ?
#
loop_
_entity_poly.entity_id
_entity_poly.type
_entity_poly.pdbx_seq_one_letter_code
_entity_poly.pdbx_strand_id
1 'polypeptide(L)'
;MVRTEEPLTMHLYTGWVGTLVSSVALPWSWAALSAWQWGLMVLMGLSASIGHLLLILAFERTAVATIAPYMYAQIAFAVIGGWLVFSHTPDGGSLIGMCVIGACGAGGAWLSLRQSRASRAAAQAAFEQV
;
A
#
# COMPACT_ATOMS: atom_id res chain seq x y z
N MET A 1 -9.61 18.78 16.76
CA MET A 1 -10.84 17.95 16.60
C MET A 1 -10.42 16.67 15.88
N VAL A 2 -10.17 15.63 16.64
CA VAL A 2 -9.80 14.32 16.09
C VAL A 2 -11.09 13.66 15.62
N ARG A 3 -11.13 13.27 14.38
CA ARG A 3 -12.25 12.66 13.70
C ARG A 3 -12.46 11.27 14.26
N THR A 4 -13.64 11.04 14.76
CA THR A 4 -14.12 9.78 15.34
C THR A 4 -14.71 8.85 14.27
N GLU A 5 -14.12 8.85 13.07
CA GLU A 5 -14.52 7.91 12.03
C GLU A 5 -13.87 6.56 12.33
N GLU A 6 -14.67 5.56 12.56
CA GLU A 6 -14.17 4.20 12.79
C GLU A 6 -13.49 3.66 11.53
N PRO A 7 -12.29 3.04 11.64
CA PRO A 7 -11.54 2.48 10.51
C PRO A 7 -12.35 1.50 9.68
N LEU A 8 -13.21 0.73 10.33
CA LEU A 8 -14.14 -0.19 9.68
C LEU A 8 -15.12 0.51 8.75
N THR A 9 -15.61 1.68 9.15
CA THR A 9 -16.55 2.48 8.35
C THR A 9 -15.88 2.96 7.06
N MET A 10 -14.66 3.49 7.16
CA MET A 10 -13.89 3.91 5.98
C MET A 10 -13.60 2.74 5.03
N HIS A 11 -13.24 1.59 5.59
CA HIS A 11 -12.98 0.37 4.80
C HIS A 11 -14.23 -0.12 4.08
N LEU A 12 -15.38 -0.15 4.76
CA LEU A 12 -16.66 -0.54 4.19
C LEU A 12 -17.08 0.39 3.06
N TYR A 13 -17.03 1.71 3.25
CA TYR A 13 -17.38 2.67 2.21
C TYR A 13 -16.50 2.51 0.96
N THR A 14 -15.21 2.36 1.14
CA THR A 14 -14.28 2.14 0.02
C THR A 14 -14.63 0.86 -0.74
N GLY A 15 -14.94 -0.22 -0.04
CA GLY A 15 -15.35 -1.49 -0.63
C GLY A 15 -16.67 -1.39 -1.39
N TRP A 16 -17.68 -0.73 -0.81
CA TRP A 16 -19.00 -0.55 -1.45
C TRP A 16 -18.91 0.30 -2.71
N VAL A 17 -18.25 1.45 -2.65
CA VAL A 17 -18.08 2.34 -3.81
C VAL A 17 -17.31 1.62 -4.92
N GLY A 18 -16.22 0.93 -4.59
CA GLY A 18 -15.45 0.15 -5.55
C GLY A 18 -16.30 -0.94 -6.22
N THR A 19 -17.10 -1.66 -5.45
CA THR A 19 -17.99 -2.71 -5.96
C THR A 19 -19.05 -2.13 -6.90
N LEU A 20 -19.70 -1.03 -6.54
CA LEU A 20 -20.72 -0.38 -7.37
C LEU A 20 -20.13 0.09 -8.70
N VAL A 21 -18.98 0.78 -8.66
CA VAL A 21 -18.33 1.27 -9.89
C VAL A 21 -17.89 0.11 -10.78
N SER A 22 -17.31 -0.94 -10.21
CA SER A 22 -16.89 -2.12 -10.98
C SER A 22 -18.06 -2.89 -11.55
N SER A 23 -19.21 -2.93 -10.86
CA SER A 23 -20.42 -3.60 -11.33
C SER A 23 -20.99 -2.95 -12.59
N VAL A 24 -20.82 -1.64 -12.76
CA VAL A 24 -21.25 -0.94 -13.99
C VAL A 24 -20.42 -1.38 -15.20
N ALA A 25 -19.14 -1.67 -15.03
CA ALA A 25 -18.26 -2.13 -16.12
C ALA A 25 -18.42 -3.64 -16.43
N LEU A 26 -19.02 -4.40 -15.52
CA LEU A 26 -19.13 -5.86 -15.60
C LEU A 26 -19.77 -6.36 -16.92
N PRO A 27 -20.87 -5.78 -17.43
CA PRO A 27 -21.52 -6.28 -18.65
C PRO A 27 -20.61 -6.25 -19.88
N TRP A 28 -19.69 -5.29 -19.95
CA TRP A 28 -18.76 -5.16 -21.08
C TRP A 28 -17.52 -6.05 -20.97
N SER A 29 -17.20 -6.48 -19.76
CA SER A 29 -15.96 -7.23 -19.48
C SER A 29 -16.24 -8.66 -19.01
N TRP A 30 -17.49 -9.12 -19.10
CA TRP A 30 -17.86 -10.43 -18.60
C TRP A 30 -17.19 -11.54 -19.38
N ALA A 31 -16.38 -12.33 -18.71
CA ALA A 31 -15.84 -13.60 -19.21
C ALA A 31 -16.29 -14.74 -18.30
N ALA A 32 -16.64 -15.87 -18.89
CA ALA A 32 -16.98 -17.06 -18.14
C ALA A 32 -15.72 -17.60 -17.45
N LEU A 33 -15.70 -17.56 -16.13
CA LEU A 33 -14.58 -17.99 -15.28
C LEU A 33 -14.78 -19.44 -14.85
N SER A 34 -13.68 -20.21 -14.83
CA SER A 34 -13.67 -21.54 -14.24
C SER A 34 -13.80 -21.47 -12.71
N ALA A 35 -14.23 -22.57 -12.08
CA ALA A 35 -14.33 -22.65 -10.62
C ALA A 35 -13.01 -22.36 -9.93
N TRP A 36 -11.87 -22.76 -10.50
CA TRP A 36 -10.55 -22.46 -10.01
C TRP A 36 -10.24 -20.95 -10.01
N GLN A 37 -10.57 -20.25 -11.09
CA GLN A 37 -10.39 -18.81 -11.21
C GLN A 37 -11.26 -18.06 -10.20
N TRP A 38 -12.49 -18.50 -9.96
CA TRP A 38 -13.33 -17.98 -8.90
C TRP A 38 -12.69 -18.12 -7.51
N GLY A 39 -12.13 -19.30 -7.22
CA GLY A 39 -11.40 -19.53 -5.98
C GLY A 39 -10.22 -18.57 -5.78
N LEU A 40 -9.43 -18.36 -6.83
CA LEU A 40 -8.32 -17.41 -6.80
C LEU A 40 -8.79 -15.96 -6.60
N MET A 41 -9.88 -15.54 -7.25
CA MET A 41 -10.44 -14.20 -7.09
C MET A 41 -10.92 -13.95 -5.66
N VAL A 42 -11.59 -14.92 -5.05
CA VAL A 42 -12.03 -14.83 -3.65
C VAL A 42 -10.82 -14.73 -2.72
N LEU A 43 -9.81 -15.57 -2.92
CA LEU A 43 -8.59 -15.52 -2.12
C LEU A 43 -7.86 -14.17 -2.25
N MET A 44 -7.75 -13.64 -3.45
CA MET A 44 -7.18 -12.31 -3.70
C MET A 44 -7.98 -11.22 -3.01
N GLY A 45 -9.31 -11.24 -3.14
CA GLY A 45 -10.18 -10.25 -2.50
C GLY A 45 -10.08 -10.27 -0.98
N LEU A 46 -10.08 -11.45 -0.37
CA LEU A 46 -9.91 -11.59 1.07
C LEU A 46 -8.54 -11.08 1.54
N SER A 47 -7.48 -11.47 0.85
CA SER A 47 -6.11 -11.05 1.20
C SER A 47 -5.94 -9.54 1.06
N ALA A 48 -6.48 -8.95 0.00
CA ALA A 48 -6.46 -7.51 -0.22
C ALA A 48 -7.26 -6.76 0.86
N SER A 49 -8.44 -7.25 1.21
CA SER A 49 -9.29 -6.64 2.23
C SER A 49 -8.62 -6.65 3.61
N ILE A 50 -8.05 -7.79 4.01
CA ILE A 50 -7.32 -7.92 5.27
C ILE A 50 -6.09 -6.99 5.27
N GLY A 51 -5.31 -6.99 4.20
CA GLY A 51 -4.14 -6.12 4.07
C GLY A 51 -4.50 -4.63 4.16
N HIS A 52 -5.57 -4.23 3.51
CA HIS A 52 -6.05 -2.84 3.54
C HIS A 52 -6.54 -2.44 4.94
N LEU A 53 -7.29 -3.31 5.62
CA LEU A 53 -7.72 -3.07 6.99
C LEU A 53 -6.52 -2.91 7.94
N LEU A 54 -5.52 -3.80 7.83
CA LEU A 54 -4.30 -3.72 8.64
C LEU A 54 -3.54 -2.40 8.39
N LEU A 55 -3.52 -1.94 7.13
CA LEU A 55 -2.90 -0.68 6.77
C LEU A 55 -3.62 0.51 7.41
N ILE A 56 -4.94 0.53 7.39
CA ILE A 56 -5.74 1.58 8.05
C ILE A 56 -5.43 1.60 9.56
N LEU A 57 -5.44 0.44 10.21
CA LEU A 57 -5.12 0.33 11.65
C LEU A 57 -3.68 0.76 11.96
N ALA A 58 -2.74 0.52 11.04
CA ALA A 58 -1.37 0.98 11.20
C ALA A 58 -1.27 2.51 11.14
N PHE A 59 -2.00 3.16 10.23
CA PHE A 59 -2.05 4.61 10.12
C PHE A 59 -2.70 5.31 11.33
N GLU A 60 -3.60 4.64 12.03
CA GLU A 60 -4.14 5.17 13.29
C GLU A 60 -3.10 5.23 14.41
N ARG A 61 -2.19 4.27 14.43
CA ARG A 61 -1.22 4.10 15.52
C ARG A 61 0.13 4.74 15.24
N THR A 62 0.42 5.06 14.00
CA THR A 62 1.78 5.49 13.59
C THR A 62 1.71 6.56 12.52
N ALA A 63 2.64 7.51 12.57
CA ALA A 63 2.76 8.56 11.55
C ALA A 63 3.00 7.95 10.17
N VAL A 64 2.34 8.49 9.15
CA VAL A 64 2.43 8.05 7.74
C VAL A 64 3.89 7.97 7.26
N ALA A 65 4.74 8.90 7.69
CA ALA A 65 6.16 8.90 7.35
C ALA A 65 6.92 7.64 7.80
N THR A 66 6.46 6.99 8.88
CA THR A 66 7.07 5.74 9.37
C THR A 66 6.62 4.54 8.55
N ILE A 67 5.39 4.56 8.04
CA ILE A 67 4.79 3.45 7.28
C ILE A 67 5.21 3.50 5.81
N ALA A 68 5.45 4.69 5.26
CA ALA A 68 5.77 4.89 3.85
C ALA A 68 6.88 3.96 3.30
N PRO A 69 8.01 3.73 3.97
CA PRO A 69 9.03 2.80 3.48
C PRO A 69 8.54 1.37 3.29
N TYR A 70 7.63 0.91 4.16
CA TYR A 70 7.09 -0.45 4.09
C TYR A 70 6.12 -0.61 2.90
N MET A 71 5.47 0.47 2.47
CA MET A 71 4.60 0.44 1.30
C MET A 71 5.38 0.16 0.01
N TYR A 72 6.66 0.53 -0.05
CA TYR A 72 7.50 0.21 -1.21
C TYR A 72 7.89 -1.27 -1.27
N ALA A 73 7.88 -1.98 -0.13
CA ALA A 73 8.13 -3.42 -0.09
C ALA A 73 7.09 -4.21 -0.90
N GLN A 74 5.86 -3.72 -1.00
CA GLN A 74 4.81 -4.36 -1.81
C GLN A 74 5.22 -4.51 -3.28
N ILE A 75 6.01 -3.57 -3.82
CA ILE A 75 6.49 -3.65 -5.21
C ILE A 75 7.41 -4.85 -5.38
N ALA A 76 8.34 -5.06 -4.44
CA ALA A 76 9.23 -6.22 -4.45
C ALA A 76 8.43 -7.53 -4.36
N PHE A 77 7.45 -7.60 -3.46
CA PHE A 77 6.59 -8.78 -3.33
C PHE A 77 5.74 -9.01 -4.58
N ALA A 78 5.23 -7.96 -5.22
CA ALA A 78 4.46 -8.07 -6.46
C ALA A 78 5.32 -8.63 -7.62
N VAL A 79 6.58 -8.18 -7.74
CA VAL A 79 7.52 -8.68 -8.75
C VAL A 79 7.86 -10.14 -8.51
N ILE A 80 8.24 -10.49 -7.27
CA ILE A 80 8.58 -11.87 -6.89
C ILE A 80 7.38 -12.79 -7.10
N GLY A 81 6.19 -12.38 -6.63
CA GLY A 81 4.96 -13.15 -6.79
C GLY A 81 4.56 -13.31 -8.26
N GLY A 82 4.66 -12.27 -9.06
CA GLY A 82 4.41 -12.31 -10.50
C GLY A 82 5.35 -13.27 -11.22
N TRP A 83 6.63 -13.25 -10.87
CA TRP A 83 7.62 -14.17 -11.44
C TRP A 83 7.36 -15.63 -11.04
N LEU A 84 7.07 -15.88 -9.76
CA LEU A 84 6.83 -17.23 -9.25
C LEU A 84 5.54 -17.87 -9.80
N VAL A 85 4.48 -17.08 -9.91
CA VAL A 85 3.15 -17.59 -10.29
C VAL A 85 2.96 -17.63 -11.80
N PHE A 86 3.42 -16.60 -12.50
CA PHE A 86 3.16 -16.44 -13.93
C PHE A 86 4.39 -16.71 -14.80
N SER A 87 5.55 -16.97 -14.22
CA SER A 87 6.84 -17.10 -14.92
C SER A 87 7.08 -15.91 -15.87
N HIS A 88 6.46 -14.76 -15.55
CA HIS A 88 6.54 -13.55 -16.36
C HIS A 88 7.66 -12.66 -15.82
N THR A 89 8.66 -12.44 -16.64
CA THR A 89 9.70 -11.44 -16.32
C THR A 89 9.20 -10.07 -16.76
N PRO A 90 9.28 -9.05 -15.91
CA PRO A 90 8.93 -7.69 -16.30
C PRO A 90 9.70 -7.26 -17.54
N ASP A 91 9.01 -6.62 -18.48
CA ASP A 91 9.65 -6.01 -19.64
C ASP A 91 10.54 -4.83 -19.23
N GLY A 92 11.43 -4.39 -20.15
CA GLY A 92 12.39 -3.32 -19.85
C GLY A 92 11.75 -2.02 -19.40
N GLY A 93 10.57 -1.67 -19.92
CA GLY A 93 9.81 -0.50 -19.49
C GLY A 93 9.31 -0.59 -18.05
N SER A 94 8.78 -1.76 -17.66
CA SER A 94 8.35 -2.05 -16.30
C SER A 94 9.50 -2.01 -15.32
N LEU A 95 10.68 -2.57 -15.69
CA LEU A 95 11.88 -2.51 -14.86
C LEU A 95 12.34 -1.08 -14.60
N ILE A 96 12.37 -0.23 -15.63
CA ILE A 96 12.69 1.19 -15.47
C ILE A 96 11.71 1.88 -14.53
N GLY A 97 10.40 1.67 -14.72
CA GLY A 97 9.37 2.22 -13.83
C GLY A 97 9.57 1.80 -12.37
N MET A 98 9.85 0.52 -12.12
CA MET A 98 10.12 0.00 -10.77
C MET A 98 11.37 0.61 -10.15
N CYS A 99 12.45 0.77 -10.93
CA CYS A 99 13.67 1.43 -10.46
C CYS A 99 13.43 2.90 -10.09
N VAL A 100 12.68 3.63 -10.90
CA VAL A 100 12.32 5.04 -10.62
C VAL A 100 11.50 5.14 -9.34
N ILE A 101 10.45 4.33 -9.19
CA ILE A 101 9.61 4.32 -7.99
C ILE A 101 10.44 3.94 -6.76
N GLY A 102 11.28 2.92 -6.86
CA GLY A 102 12.17 2.48 -5.78
C GLY A 102 13.16 3.58 -5.36
N ALA A 103 13.78 4.27 -6.33
CA ALA A 103 14.70 5.37 -6.08
C ALA A 103 14.01 6.56 -5.41
N CYS A 104 12.81 6.94 -5.89
CA CYS A 104 12.01 8.00 -5.28
C CYS A 104 11.59 7.64 -3.85
N GLY A 105 11.18 6.40 -3.62
CA GLY A 105 10.82 5.91 -2.29
C GLY A 105 11.99 5.89 -1.32
N ALA A 106 13.15 5.39 -1.75
CA ALA A 106 14.37 5.40 -0.95
C ALA A 106 14.84 6.84 -0.62
N GLY A 107 14.77 7.74 -1.61
CA GLY A 107 15.08 9.16 -1.42
C GLY A 107 14.15 9.84 -0.42
N GLY A 108 12.85 9.59 -0.53
CA GLY A 108 11.86 10.11 0.42
C GLY A 108 12.06 9.60 1.84
N ALA A 109 12.33 8.29 2.00
CA ALA A 109 12.63 7.68 3.29
C ALA A 109 13.93 8.27 3.91
N TRP A 110 14.96 8.45 3.10
CA TRP A 110 16.21 9.04 3.57
C TRP A 110 16.06 10.49 4.03
N LEU A 111 15.31 11.30 3.29
CA LEU A 111 14.98 12.67 3.68
C LEU A 111 14.19 12.72 5.00
N SER A 112 13.18 11.87 5.13
CA SER A 112 12.37 11.74 6.35
C SER A 112 13.22 11.37 7.57
N LEU A 113 14.14 10.41 7.42
CA LEU A 113 15.08 10.04 8.49
C LEU A 113 16.02 11.18 8.85
N ARG A 114 16.52 11.95 7.88
CA ARG A 114 17.35 13.14 8.14
C ARG A 114 16.59 14.20 8.93
N GLN A 115 15.37 14.51 8.54
CA GLN A 115 14.51 15.48 9.22
C GLN A 115 14.22 15.04 10.67
N SER A 116 13.88 13.78 10.88
CA SER A 116 13.64 13.22 12.22
C SER A 116 14.85 13.31 13.13
N ARG A 117 16.06 13.08 12.58
CA ARG A 117 17.32 13.23 13.34
C ARG A 117 17.61 14.69 13.70
N ALA A 118 17.41 15.60 12.75
CA ALA A 118 17.59 17.02 12.98
C ALA A 118 16.62 17.56 14.04
N SER A 119 15.36 17.17 14.00
CA SER A 119 14.35 17.56 15.00
C SER A 119 14.68 17.04 16.40
N ARG A 120 15.17 15.79 16.50
CA ARG A 120 15.59 15.22 17.78
C ARG A 120 16.83 15.93 18.36
N ALA A 121 17.81 16.24 17.52
CA ALA A 121 19.00 16.98 17.93
C ALA A 121 18.64 18.40 18.41
N ALA A 122 17.75 19.10 17.72
CA ALA A 122 17.26 20.42 18.13
C ALA A 122 16.50 20.36 19.46
N ALA A 123 15.67 19.35 19.67
CA ALA A 123 14.95 19.15 20.92
C ALA A 123 15.92 18.88 22.09
N GLN A 124 16.94 18.05 21.89
CA GLN A 124 17.97 17.79 22.93
C GLN A 124 18.74 19.05 23.29
N ALA A 125 19.20 19.82 22.29
CA ALA A 125 19.90 21.08 22.54
C ALA A 125 19.06 22.12 23.33
N ALA A 126 17.73 22.13 23.07
CA ALA A 126 16.84 23.01 23.83
C ALA A 126 16.67 22.57 25.29
N PHE A 127 16.73 21.28 25.59
CA PHE A 127 16.72 20.79 27.00
C PHE A 127 18.01 21.05 27.75
N GLU A 128 19.16 21.08 27.09
CA GLU A 128 20.46 21.38 27.72
C GLU A 128 20.64 22.86 28.08
N GLN A 129 19.80 23.76 27.55
CA GLN A 129 19.86 25.20 27.80
C GLN A 129 18.96 25.66 28.98
N VAL A 130 18.20 24.76 29.58
CA VAL A 130 17.32 25.03 30.74
C VAL A 130 17.89 24.44 32.00
#